data_9d2d8d54261acaa4ee27d3964c897820
#
_entry.id   9d2d8d54261acaa4ee27d3964c897820
#
_cell.length_a   1.000
_cell.length_b   1.000
_cell.length_c   1.000
_cell.angle_alpha   90.00
_cell.angle_beta   90.00
_cell.angle_gamma   90.00
#
_symmetry.space_group_name_H-M   'P 1'
#
loop_
_entity.id
_entity.type
_entity.pdbx_description
1 polymer ?
#
loop_
_entity_poly.entity_id
_entity_poly.type
_entity_poly.pdbx_seq_one_letter_code
_entity_poly.pdbx_strand_id
1 'polypeptide(L)'
;SEIAGFKKKYHKLNSIISGGITRQQSAFIALKSIRKKREKTKNDIVLIHDAARPFLENQIIKNCISQLKKYDGVFPALNMDDTLRNNKNLNTYDRNTIISSQTPQAFKFDKIYMAYQKIKGNYSDDVAIASEFWLRIKKIERQKLNFKITNPSDIEIYEKLIDQYYRNRIGNGFDFHKF
;
A
#
# COMPACT_ATOMS: atom_id res chain seq x y z
N SER A 1 -9.08 19.39 -18.47
CA SER A 1 -9.52 18.08 -17.94
C SER A 1 -9.02 17.91 -16.51
N GLU A 2 -9.73 17.18 -15.66
CA GLU A 2 -9.36 16.88 -14.27
C GLU A 2 -7.92 16.35 -14.14
N ILE A 3 -7.49 15.50 -15.07
CA ILE A 3 -6.12 14.95 -15.13
C ILE A 3 -5.05 16.06 -15.21
N ALA A 4 -5.29 17.12 -15.97
CA ALA A 4 -4.35 18.25 -16.07
C ALA A 4 -4.28 19.03 -14.74
N GLY A 5 -5.41 19.18 -14.04
CA GLY A 5 -5.48 19.78 -12.71
C GLY A 5 -4.67 18.99 -11.67
N PHE A 6 -4.81 17.65 -11.66
CA PHE A 6 -4.04 16.79 -10.76
C PHE A 6 -2.53 16.87 -10.99
N LYS A 7 -2.07 16.89 -12.24
CA LYS A 7 -0.63 17.02 -12.56
C LYS A 7 -0.06 18.37 -12.11
N LYS A 8 -0.83 19.45 -12.23
CA LYS A 8 -0.41 20.78 -11.77
C LYS A 8 -0.31 20.84 -10.24
N LYS A 9 -1.22 20.15 -9.53
CA LYS A 9 -1.26 20.14 -8.06
C LYS A 9 -0.16 19.24 -7.47
N TYR A 10 0.18 18.14 -8.13
CA TYR A 10 1.10 17.12 -7.61
C TYR A 10 2.30 16.95 -8.57
N HIS A 11 3.35 17.72 -8.32
CA HIS A 11 4.55 17.76 -9.19
C HIS A 11 5.28 16.41 -9.33
N LYS A 12 5.08 15.47 -8.39
CA LYS A 12 5.63 14.10 -8.45
C LYS A 12 4.76 13.13 -9.27
N LEU A 13 3.59 13.57 -9.74
CA LEU A 13 2.68 12.73 -10.51
C LEU A 13 3.14 12.64 -11.97
N ASN A 14 3.76 11.54 -12.34
CA ASN A 14 4.27 11.31 -13.69
C ASN A 14 3.17 10.94 -14.69
N SER A 15 2.23 10.09 -14.30
CA SER A 15 1.17 9.63 -15.19
C SER A 15 -0.06 9.14 -14.43
N ILE A 16 -1.20 9.27 -15.08
CA ILE A 16 -2.47 8.67 -14.72
C ILE A 16 -2.81 7.71 -15.83
N ILE A 17 -3.19 6.49 -15.50
CA ILE A 17 -3.53 5.43 -16.45
C ILE A 17 -4.83 4.76 -16.02
N SER A 18 -5.60 4.30 -16.98
CA SER A 18 -6.81 3.51 -16.72
C SER A 18 -6.43 2.16 -16.11
N GLY A 19 -7.17 1.74 -15.10
CA GLY A 19 -7.04 0.40 -14.52
C GLY A 19 -7.66 -0.69 -15.38
N GLY A 20 -7.50 -1.95 -14.94
CA GLY A 20 -8.18 -3.11 -15.49
C GLY A 20 -9.46 -3.45 -14.71
N ILE A 21 -10.08 -4.57 -15.08
CA ILE A 21 -11.30 -5.07 -14.44
C ILE A 21 -11.04 -5.53 -13.00
N THR A 22 -9.83 -6.00 -12.70
CA THR A 22 -9.42 -6.45 -11.37
C THR A 22 -8.29 -5.59 -10.81
N ARG A 23 -8.09 -5.63 -9.47
CA ARG A 23 -6.94 -5.03 -8.82
C ARG A 23 -5.62 -5.51 -9.42
N GLN A 24 -5.51 -6.83 -9.61
CA GLN A 24 -4.32 -7.46 -10.21
C GLN A 24 -4.04 -6.94 -11.62
N GLN A 25 -5.07 -6.83 -12.47
CA GLN A 25 -4.92 -6.27 -13.81
C GLN A 25 -4.48 -4.82 -13.77
N SER A 26 -5.07 -4.01 -12.89
CA SER A 26 -4.70 -2.60 -12.71
C SER A 26 -3.23 -2.45 -12.30
N ALA A 27 -2.76 -3.25 -11.34
CA ALA A 27 -1.36 -3.26 -10.93
C ALA A 27 -0.44 -3.68 -12.08
N PHE A 28 -0.81 -4.69 -12.86
CA PHE A 28 0.01 -5.13 -14.01
C PHE A 28 0.07 -4.09 -15.13
N ILE A 29 -1.04 -3.41 -15.43
CA ILE A 29 -1.06 -2.29 -16.39
C ILE A 29 -0.12 -1.18 -15.94
N ALA A 30 -0.13 -0.84 -14.64
CA ALA A 30 0.78 0.14 -14.07
C ALA A 30 2.25 -0.28 -14.21
N LEU A 31 2.58 -1.52 -13.85
CA LEU A 31 3.93 -2.07 -14.01
C LEU A 31 4.40 -2.06 -15.46
N LYS A 32 3.54 -2.43 -16.42
CA LYS A 32 3.84 -2.33 -17.87
C LYS A 32 4.11 -0.88 -18.31
N SER A 33 3.31 0.07 -17.81
CA SER A 33 3.50 1.49 -18.12
C SER A 33 4.84 2.02 -17.60
N ILE A 34 5.20 1.64 -16.37
CA ILE A 34 6.52 1.96 -15.80
C ILE A 34 7.63 1.35 -16.66
N ARG A 35 7.51 0.07 -17.02
CA ARG A 35 8.52 -0.64 -17.84
C ARG A 35 8.80 0.02 -19.19
N LYS A 36 7.76 0.55 -19.84
CA LYS A 36 7.90 1.22 -21.14
C LYS A 36 8.63 2.57 -21.06
N LYS A 37 8.54 3.27 -19.93
CA LYS A 37 9.06 4.63 -19.75
C LYS A 37 10.47 4.69 -19.16
N ARG A 38 11.03 3.55 -18.76
CA ARG A 38 12.28 3.52 -17.99
C ARG A 38 13.45 2.97 -18.77
N GLU A 39 14.58 3.63 -18.62
CA GLU A 39 15.87 3.00 -18.81
C GLU A 39 16.07 1.92 -17.75
N LYS A 40 16.60 0.75 -18.13
CA LYS A 40 16.79 -0.39 -17.21
C LYS A 40 17.85 -0.05 -16.16
N THR A 41 17.43 0.24 -14.94
CA THR A 41 18.36 0.27 -13.81
C THR A 41 18.19 -0.99 -12.95
N LYS A 42 19.31 -1.59 -12.57
CA LYS A 42 19.38 -2.91 -11.93
C LYS A 42 18.73 -2.98 -10.53
N ASN A 43 18.44 -1.84 -9.89
CA ASN A 43 18.03 -1.75 -8.48
C ASN A 43 16.72 -0.97 -8.26
N ASP A 44 15.88 -0.93 -9.27
CA ASP A 44 14.61 -0.21 -9.16
C ASP A 44 13.64 -0.87 -8.19
N ILE A 45 13.01 -0.04 -7.38
CA ILE A 45 12.01 -0.43 -6.39
C ILE A 45 10.64 0.11 -6.82
N VAL A 46 9.61 -0.71 -6.65
CA VAL A 46 8.21 -0.29 -6.79
C VAL A 46 7.48 -0.51 -5.48
N LEU A 47 6.66 0.47 -5.11
CA LEU A 47 5.71 0.36 -4.02
C LEU A 47 4.30 0.40 -4.61
N ILE A 48 3.53 -0.65 -4.39
CA ILE A 48 2.12 -0.74 -4.81
C ILE A 48 1.27 -0.43 -3.59
N HIS A 49 0.44 0.62 -3.68
CA HIS A 49 -0.31 1.12 -2.54
C HIS A 49 -1.77 1.36 -2.87
N ASP A 50 -2.65 0.96 -1.95
CA ASP A 50 -4.10 1.20 -2.05
C ASP A 50 -4.40 2.67 -1.77
N ALA A 51 -5.03 3.37 -2.70
CA ALA A 51 -5.48 4.77 -2.49
C ALA A 51 -6.45 4.93 -1.30
N ALA A 52 -7.15 3.86 -0.95
CA ALA A 52 -8.04 3.81 0.22
C ALA A 52 -7.30 3.74 1.57
N ARG A 53 -5.97 3.85 1.62
CA ARG A 53 -5.16 3.94 2.85
C ARG A 53 -4.46 5.31 2.93
N PRO A 54 -5.17 6.36 3.38
CA PRO A 54 -4.66 7.73 3.30
C PRO A 54 -3.57 8.06 4.33
N PHE A 55 -3.45 7.28 5.41
CA PHE A 55 -2.51 7.54 6.50
C PHE A 55 -1.19 6.77 6.38
N LEU A 56 -0.60 6.78 5.19
CA LEU A 56 0.71 6.17 4.96
C LEU A 56 1.83 7.02 5.56
N GLU A 57 2.49 6.52 6.59
CA GLU A 57 3.61 7.19 7.22
C GLU A 57 4.93 6.94 6.47
N ASN A 58 5.77 7.97 6.41
CA ASN A 58 7.09 7.91 5.78
C ASN A 58 7.98 6.80 6.36
N GLN A 59 7.79 6.45 7.64
CA GLN A 59 8.57 5.39 8.30
C GLN A 59 8.30 4.02 7.70
N ILE A 60 7.06 3.71 7.32
CA ILE A 60 6.74 2.44 6.61
C ILE A 60 7.51 2.36 5.29
N ILE A 61 7.51 3.46 4.52
CA ILE A 61 8.23 3.52 3.24
C ILE A 61 9.73 3.29 3.45
N LYS A 62 10.34 3.98 4.41
CA LYS A 62 11.76 3.81 4.74
C LYS A 62 12.08 2.38 5.16
N ASN A 63 11.24 1.76 5.99
CA ASN A 63 11.42 0.39 6.44
C ASN A 63 11.32 -0.60 5.26
N CYS A 64 10.33 -0.43 4.38
CA CYS A 64 10.21 -1.25 3.17
C CYS A 64 11.49 -1.16 2.32
N ILE A 65 11.95 0.05 2.01
CA ILE A 65 13.14 0.27 1.17
C ILE A 65 14.39 -0.34 1.82
N SER A 66 14.56 -0.20 3.13
CA SER A 66 15.73 -0.75 3.84
C SER A 66 15.79 -2.27 3.77
N GLN A 67 14.65 -2.95 3.91
CA GLN A 67 14.57 -4.41 3.88
C GLN A 67 14.73 -4.98 2.46
N LEU A 68 14.41 -4.23 1.40
CA LEU A 68 14.62 -4.65 0.02
C LEU A 68 16.10 -4.81 -0.37
N LYS A 69 17.03 -4.35 0.45
CA LYS A 69 18.46 -4.69 0.31
C LYS A 69 18.71 -6.20 0.47
N LYS A 70 17.93 -6.88 1.33
CA LYS A 70 18.09 -8.31 1.64
C LYS A 70 16.99 -9.20 1.03
N TYR A 71 15.81 -8.66 0.80
CA TYR A 71 14.64 -9.38 0.32
C TYR A 71 14.22 -8.90 -1.07
N ASP A 72 13.35 -9.65 -1.74
CA ASP A 72 12.85 -9.32 -3.06
C ASP A 72 11.49 -8.61 -2.99
N GLY A 73 10.75 -8.84 -1.88
CA GLY A 73 9.50 -8.18 -1.53
C GLY A 73 9.40 -7.90 -0.03
N VAL A 74 8.69 -6.82 0.32
CA VAL A 74 8.45 -6.41 1.71
C VAL A 74 7.05 -5.85 1.83
N PHE A 75 6.34 -6.20 2.89
CA PHE A 75 5.00 -5.66 3.16
C PHE A 75 4.73 -5.47 4.64
N PRO A 76 3.95 -4.46 5.04
CA PRO A 76 3.49 -4.30 6.40
C PRO A 76 2.33 -5.25 6.69
N ALA A 77 2.35 -5.85 7.86
CA ALA A 77 1.27 -6.73 8.32
C ALA A 77 1.02 -6.61 9.81
N LEU A 78 -0.17 -7.01 10.22
CA LEU A 78 -0.61 -7.15 11.61
C LEU A 78 -0.79 -8.60 11.96
N ASN A 79 -0.47 -8.92 13.20
CA ASN A 79 -1.02 -10.08 13.86
C ASN A 79 -2.50 -9.81 14.21
N MET A 80 -3.28 -10.87 14.30
CA MET A 80 -4.71 -10.77 14.64
C MET A 80 -4.88 -10.84 16.16
N ASP A 81 -5.57 -9.84 16.72
CA ASP A 81 -5.86 -9.78 18.14
C ASP A 81 -7.14 -10.54 18.46
N ASP A 82 -8.14 -10.47 17.58
CA ASP A 82 -9.43 -11.12 17.73
C ASP A 82 -9.40 -12.62 17.34
N THR A 83 -10.37 -13.38 17.88
CA THR A 83 -10.59 -14.76 17.46
C THR A 83 -11.22 -14.80 16.08
N LEU A 84 -10.51 -15.40 15.12
CA LEU A 84 -11.00 -15.56 13.75
C LEU A 84 -11.80 -16.86 13.62
N ARG A 85 -12.97 -16.76 12.99
CA ARG A 85 -13.84 -17.91 12.70
C ARG A 85 -14.15 -18.02 11.23
N ASN A 86 -14.28 -19.24 10.76
CA ASN A 86 -14.84 -19.51 9.45
C ASN A 86 -16.33 -19.10 9.42
N ASN A 87 -16.73 -18.29 8.45
CA ASN A 87 -18.09 -17.77 8.37
C ASN A 87 -19.15 -18.84 8.07
N LYS A 88 -18.75 -20.01 7.51
CA LYS A 88 -19.69 -21.08 7.14
C LYS A 88 -19.91 -22.09 8.26
N ASN A 89 -18.86 -22.50 8.96
CA ASN A 89 -18.90 -23.57 9.96
C ASN A 89 -18.51 -23.15 11.37
N LEU A 90 -18.23 -21.85 11.59
CA LEU A 90 -17.83 -21.22 12.85
C LEU A 90 -16.55 -21.79 13.49
N ASN A 91 -15.82 -22.67 12.80
CA ASN A 91 -14.54 -23.17 13.28
C ASN A 91 -13.54 -22.02 13.49
N THR A 92 -12.74 -22.13 14.53
CA THR A 92 -11.70 -21.15 14.85
C THR A 92 -10.44 -21.42 14.03
N TYR A 93 -9.79 -20.34 13.61
CA TYR A 93 -8.42 -20.38 13.08
C TYR A 93 -7.43 -20.09 14.21
N ASP A 94 -6.27 -20.70 14.16
CA ASP A 94 -5.16 -20.28 15.01
C ASP A 94 -4.67 -18.88 14.57
N ARG A 95 -5.02 -17.87 15.36
CA ARG A 95 -4.66 -16.47 15.07
C ARG A 95 -3.14 -16.23 14.98
N ASN A 96 -2.32 -17.10 15.59
CA ASN A 96 -0.87 -16.97 15.52
C ASN A 96 -0.31 -17.30 14.12
N THR A 97 -1.08 -18.01 13.31
CA THR A 97 -0.72 -18.38 11.93
C THR A 97 -1.29 -17.42 10.90
N ILE A 98 -2.12 -16.46 11.31
CA ILE A 98 -2.83 -15.55 10.42
C ILE A 98 -2.36 -14.13 10.63
N ILE A 99 -2.15 -13.43 9.53
CA ILE A 99 -1.78 -12.01 9.52
C ILE A 99 -2.69 -11.23 8.58
N SER A 100 -2.95 -9.97 8.92
CA SER A 100 -3.61 -9.02 8.02
C SER A 100 -2.55 -8.29 7.19
N SER A 101 -2.50 -8.59 5.89
CA SER A 101 -1.60 -7.95 4.93
C SER A 101 -2.08 -6.53 4.61
N GLN A 102 -1.14 -5.59 4.54
CA GLN A 102 -1.43 -4.21 4.17
C GLN A 102 -0.58 -3.74 3.01
N THR A 103 -0.86 -2.54 2.53
CA THR A 103 -0.02 -1.83 1.57
C THR A 103 0.64 -0.61 2.25
N PRO A 104 1.81 -0.11 1.76
CA PRO A 104 2.43 -0.45 0.48
C PRO A 104 3.07 -1.84 0.49
N GLN A 105 2.89 -2.57 -0.61
CA GLN A 105 3.65 -3.79 -0.90
C GLN A 105 4.82 -3.40 -1.80
N ALA A 106 6.02 -3.54 -1.29
CA ALA A 106 7.23 -3.04 -1.92
C ALA A 106 8.06 -4.18 -2.51
N PHE A 107 8.56 -4.01 -3.73
CA PHE A 107 9.30 -5.05 -4.44
C PHE A 107 10.47 -4.49 -5.21
N LYS A 108 11.48 -5.31 -5.48
CA LYS A 108 12.41 -5.09 -6.59
C LYS A 108 11.62 -5.15 -7.89
N PHE A 109 11.65 -4.09 -8.68
CA PHE A 109 10.78 -3.92 -9.84
C PHE A 109 10.84 -5.10 -10.81
N ASP A 110 12.03 -5.50 -11.25
CA ASP A 110 12.17 -6.58 -12.24
C ASP A 110 11.64 -7.91 -11.71
N LYS A 111 11.76 -8.18 -10.41
CA LYS A 111 11.28 -9.41 -9.79
C LYS A 111 9.76 -9.49 -9.81
N ILE A 112 9.08 -8.47 -9.34
CA ILE A 112 7.61 -8.47 -9.33
C ILE A 112 7.03 -8.38 -10.74
N TYR A 113 7.68 -7.64 -11.64
CA TYR A 113 7.26 -7.58 -13.04
C TYR A 113 7.31 -8.96 -13.70
N MET A 114 8.39 -9.73 -13.49
CA MET A 114 8.51 -11.12 -13.98
C MET A 114 7.47 -12.04 -13.35
N ALA A 115 7.20 -11.90 -12.05
CA ALA A 115 6.14 -12.67 -11.38
C ALA A 115 4.78 -12.44 -12.07
N TYR A 116 4.41 -11.21 -12.30
CA TYR A 116 3.17 -10.86 -13.01
C TYR A 116 3.09 -11.38 -14.45
N GLN A 117 4.23 -11.56 -15.12
CA GLN A 117 4.26 -12.13 -16.47
C GLN A 117 4.11 -13.65 -16.49
N LYS A 118 4.63 -14.33 -15.48
CA LYS A 118 4.75 -15.80 -15.45
C LYS A 118 3.58 -16.47 -14.72
N ILE A 119 3.12 -15.88 -13.62
CA ILE A 119 2.07 -16.47 -12.79
C ILE A 119 0.71 -16.24 -13.43
N LYS A 120 -0.02 -17.34 -13.62
CA LYS A 120 -1.41 -17.33 -14.07
C LYS A 120 -2.31 -17.62 -12.89
N GLY A 121 -3.41 -16.90 -12.79
CA GLY A 121 -4.38 -17.07 -11.70
C GLY A 121 -4.92 -15.74 -11.20
N ASN A 122 -5.83 -15.82 -10.25
CA ASN A 122 -6.48 -14.65 -9.64
C ASN A 122 -6.04 -14.57 -8.18
N TYR A 123 -5.25 -13.55 -7.86
CA TYR A 123 -4.65 -13.36 -6.54
C TYR A 123 -5.19 -12.10 -5.87
N SER A 124 -5.34 -12.16 -4.55
CA SER A 124 -5.92 -11.07 -3.77
C SER A 124 -4.99 -9.85 -3.66
N ASP A 125 -3.66 -10.09 -3.65
CA ASP A 125 -2.66 -9.05 -3.51
C ASP A 125 -1.33 -9.39 -4.24
N ASP A 126 -0.39 -8.45 -4.23
CA ASP A 126 0.89 -8.59 -4.92
C ASP A 126 1.84 -9.53 -4.18
N VAL A 127 1.68 -9.65 -2.87
CA VAL A 127 2.45 -10.59 -2.04
C VAL A 127 2.11 -12.03 -2.41
N ALA A 128 0.84 -12.35 -2.67
CA ALA A 128 0.43 -13.67 -3.09
C ALA A 128 1.06 -14.06 -4.44
N ILE A 129 1.07 -13.14 -5.43
CA ILE A 129 1.75 -13.35 -6.71
C ILE A 129 3.26 -13.54 -6.53
N ALA A 130 3.87 -12.72 -5.70
CA ALA A 130 5.29 -12.77 -5.42
C ALA A 130 5.69 -14.07 -4.70
N SER A 131 4.85 -14.55 -3.78
CA SER A 131 5.06 -15.82 -3.07
C SER A 131 4.96 -17.01 -4.01
N GLU A 132 3.98 -17.03 -4.90
CA GLU A 132 3.82 -18.07 -5.93
C GLU A 132 5.02 -18.12 -6.89
N PHE A 133 5.65 -16.98 -7.13
CA PHE A 133 6.87 -16.87 -7.93
C PHE A 133 8.16 -17.09 -7.12
N TRP A 134 8.06 -17.60 -5.89
CA TRP A 134 9.18 -17.93 -5.00
C TRP A 134 10.10 -16.74 -4.67
N LEU A 135 9.57 -15.53 -4.62
CA LEU A 135 10.34 -14.38 -4.18
C LEU A 135 10.56 -14.45 -2.67
N ARG A 136 11.75 -14.02 -2.23
CA ARG A 136 12.03 -13.90 -0.79
C ARG A 136 11.33 -12.68 -0.23
N ILE A 137 10.26 -12.91 0.54
CA ILE A 137 9.40 -11.86 1.07
C ILE A 137 9.59 -11.71 2.57
N LYS A 138 9.62 -10.45 3.03
CA LYS A 138 9.71 -10.08 4.44
C LYS A 138 8.46 -9.36 4.90
N LYS A 139 7.84 -9.87 5.95
CA LYS A 139 6.86 -9.13 6.75
C LYS A 139 7.58 -8.09 7.61
N ILE A 140 7.08 -6.87 7.65
CA ILE A 140 7.46 -5.84 8.62
C ILE A 140 6.26 -5.46 9.48
N GLU A 141 6.52 -4.91 10.65
CA GLU A 141 5.48 -4.43 11.53
C GLU A 141 4.76 -3.22 10.93
N ARG A 142 3.44 -3.20 11.08
CA ARG A 142 2.61 -2.09 10.62
C ARG A 142 2.59 -0.95 11.61
N GLN A 143 2.13 0.23 11.14
CA GLN A 143 1.67 1.32 12.00
C GLN A 143 0.14 1.29 12.15
N LYS A 144 -0.36 1.60 13.35
CA LYS A 144 -1.78 1.44 13.72
C LYS A 144 -2.74 2.23 12.81
N LEU A 145 -2.32 3.40 12.33
CA LEU A 145 -3.16 4.29 11.54
C LEU A 145 -3.27 3.94 10.04
N ASN A 146 -2.50 2.97 9.53
CA ASN A 146 -2.54 2.58 8.11
C ASN A 146 -3.74 1.66 7.80
N PHE A 147 -4.94 1.98 8.29
CA PHE A 147 -6.16 1.24 7.99
C PHE A 147 -6.68 1.55 6.58
N LYS A 148 -7.53 0.68 6.06
CA LYS A 148 -8.16 0.84 4.75
C LYS A 148 -9.59 1.33 4.94
N ILE A 149 -9.95 2.41 4.27
CA ILE A 149 -11.34 2.89 4.20
C ILE A 149 -12.11 1.94 3.27
N THR A 150 -13.02 1.17 3.84
CA THR A 150 -13.82 0.16 3.11
C THR A 150 -15.31 0.32 3.35
N ASN A 151 -15.69 0.86 4.50
CA ASN A 151 -17.07 1.03 4.95
C ASN A 151 -17.37 2.50 5.27
N PRO A 152 -18.65 2.93 5.29
CA PRO A 152 -19.01 4.29 5.69
C PRO A 152 -18.49 4.69 7.08
N SER A 153 -18.49 3.77 8.05
CA SER A 153 -17.93 4.00 9.39
C SER A 153 -16.43 4.35 9.39
N ASP A 154 -15.68 3.84 8.41
CA ASP A 154 -14.25 4.16 8.27
C ASP A 154 -14.05 5.62 7.86
N ILE A 155 -15.02 6.21 7.14
CA ILE A 155 -15.00 7.63 6.75
C ILE A 155 -15.15 8.52 7.99
N GLU A 156 -16.05 8.16 8.91
CA GLU A 156 -16.20 8.91 10.17
C GLU A 156 -14.91 8.92 11.01
N ILE A 157 -14.22 7.77 11.06
CA ILE A 157 -12.92 7.67 11.74
C ILE A 157 -11.88 8.54 11.01
N TYR A 158 -11.87 8.49 9.68
CA TYR A 158 -10.98 9.32 8.85
C TYR A 158 -11.19 10.81 9.11
N GLU A 159 -12.42 11.29 9.12
CA GLU A 159 -12.77 12.70 9.34
C GLU A 159 -12.34 13.17 10.73
N LYS A 160 -12.60 12.38 11.78
CA LYS A 160 -12.15 12.69 13.14
C LYS A 160 -10.64 12.77 13.25
N LEU A 161 -9.91 11.87 12.61
CA LEU A 161 -8.45 11.89 12.60
C LEU A 161 -7.91 13.12 11.84
N ILE A 162 -8.46 13.43 10.67
CA ILE A 162 -8.07 14.63 9.91
C ILE A 162 -8.33 15.89 10.74
N ASP A 163 -9.47 16.03 11.34
CA ASP A 163 -9.81 17.16 12.20
C ASP A 163 -8.81 17.34 13.34
N GLN A 164 -8.47 16.24 14.02
CA GLN A 164 -7.51 16.26 15.12
C GLN A 164 -6.11 16.68 14.64
N TYR A 165 -5.65 16.21 13.48
CA TYR A 165 -4.35 16.55 12.93
C TYR A 165 -4.27 17.99 12.40
N TYR A 166 -5.35 18.52 11.83
CA TYR A 166 -5.36 19.85 11.20
C TYR A 166 -5.80 20.97 12.14
N ARG A 167 -6.74 20.73 13.05
CA ARG A 167 -7.19 21.74 14.03
C ARG A 167 -6.10 22.12 15.03
N ASN A 168 -5.28 21.18 15.46
CA ASN A 168 -4.14 21.46 16.35
C ASN A 168 -3.05 22.34 15.72
N ARG A 169 -3.07 22.56 14.40
CA ARG A 169 -2.13 23.45 13.72
C ARG A 169 -2.64 24.89 13.62
N ILE A 170 -3.95 25.10 13.67
CA ILE A 170 -4.56 26.42 13.52
C ILE A 170 -4.54 27.18 14.85
N GLY A 171 -4.67 26.51 15.98
CA GLY A 171 -4.67 27.14 17.30
C GLY A 171 -3.36 27.79 17.71
N ASN A 172 -2.24 27.28 17.26
CA ASN A 172 -0.91 27.81 17.63
C ASN A 172 -0.50 29.08 16.87
N GLY A 173 -1.23 29.50 15.86
CA GLY A 173 -0.89 30.69 15.06
C GLY A 173 -1.49 32.01 15.60
N PHE A 174 -2.42 31.96 16.54
CA PHE A 174 -3.17 33.14 16.98
C PHE A 174 -2.61 33.84 18.21
N ASP A 175 -1.71 33.24 18.95
CA ASP A 175 -1.13 33.86 20.15
C ASP A 175 -0.04 34.90 19.85
N PHE A 176 0.38 35.07 18.60
CA PHE A 176 1.43 35.99 18.22
C PHE A 176 0.96 37.43 17.95
N HIS A 177 -0.32 37.75 18.04
CA HIS A 177 -0.86 39.05 17.64
C HIS A 177 -1.34 39.92 18.80
N LYS A 178 -0.93 39.62 20.02
CA LYS A 178 -1.28 40.42 21.20
C LYS A 178 -0.08 41.09 21.83
N PHE A 179 0.77 41.67 21.01
CA PHE A 179 1.75 42.64 21.52
C PHE A 179 1.64 43.95 20.77
#